data_f5a5cab8a00bc46a8c1ff66ffc729696
#
_entry.id   f5a5cab8a00bc46a8c1ff66ffc729696
#
_cell.length_a   1.000
_cell.length_b   1.000
_cell.length_c   1.000
_cell.angle_alpha   90.00
_cell.angle_beta   90.00
_cell.angle_gamma   90.00
#
_symmetry.space_group_name_H-M   'P 1'
#
loop_
_entity.id
_entity.type
_entity.pdbx_description
1 polymer ?
#
loop_
_entity_poly.entity_id
_entity_poly.type
_entity_poly.pdbx_seq_one_letter_code
_entity_poly.pdbx_strand_id
1 'polypeptide(L)'
;MKNLCLLAFLLCSSLFAQPQQLAIGISGNGYVTRQQDGAQITENGIAHWTNPETIVSIYFYLHQPTTADLSLYAKGHSEIKVSYGQQSFTVNLQSDDYTQIPVGSIDIRQAGYVRIDLQGISKDGDTFGEIKQLIADHVKGKSNYVKDFSDYWGRRGPSVHL
;
A
#
# COMPACT_ATOMS: atom_id res chain seq x y z
N MET A 1 14.30 -50.45 -42.49
CA MET A 1 14.90 -49.69 -41.37
C MET A 1 14.20 -48.34 -41.32
N LYS A 2 13.32 -48.15 -40.33
CA LYS A 2 12.48 -46.95 -40.19
C LYS A 2 13.10 -46.06 -39.10
N ASN A 3 13.61 -44.92 -39.50
CA ASN A 3 14.12 -43.89 -38.58
C ASN A 3 12.95 -43.15 -37.94
N LEU A 4 12.75 -43.40 -36.67
CA LEU A 4 11.79 -42.68 -35.82
C LEU A 4 12.48 -41.43 -35.26
N CYS A 5 12.26 -40.27 -35.90
CA CYS A 5 12.64 -38.96 -35.34
C CYS A 5 11.71 -38.60 -34.20
N LEU A 6 12.22 -38.74 -32.97
CA LEU A 6 11.54 -38.30 -31.75
C LEU A 6 11.70 -36.79 -31.63
N LEU A 7 10.68 -36.01 -32.00
CA LEU A 7 10.63 -34.57 -31.83
C LEU A 7 10.29 -34.27 -30.37
N ALA A 8 11.31 -34.00 -29.57
CA ALA A 8 11.10 -33.52 -28.18
C ALA A 8 10.62 -32.06 -28.23
N PHE A 9 9.31 -31.85 -28.02
CA PHE A 9 8.73 -30.54 -27.78
C PHE A 9 9.11 -30.09 -26.35
N LEU A 10 10.16 -29.27 -26.26
CA LEU A 10 10.44 -28.52 -25.01
C LEU A 10 9.33 -27.48 -24.83
N LEU A 11 8.33 -27.81 -24.01
CA LEU A 11 7.39 -26.84 -23.45
C LEU A 11 8.16 -25.95 -22.47
N CYS A 12 8.68 -24.86 -22.97
CA CYS A 12 9.19 -23.77 -22.15
C CYS A 12 7.98 -23.07 -21.53
N SER A 13 7.47 -23.60 -20.43
CA SER A 13 6.46 -22.93 -19.61
C SER A 13 7.13 -21.70 -18.97
N SER A 14 7.02 -20.55 -19.64
CA SER A 14 7.33 -19.26 -19.05
C SER A 14 6.41 -19.07 -17.84
N LEU A 15 6.96 -19.24 -16.65
CA LEU A 15 6.34 -18.89 -15.36
C LEU A 15 6.21 -17.36 -15.31
N PHE A 16 5.22 -16.82 -16.00
CA PHE A 16 4.81 -15.43 -15.77
C PHE A 16 4.19 -15.38 -14.37
N ALA A 17 4.83 -14.62 -13.48
CA ALA A 17 4.27 -14.35 -12.17
C ALA A 17 2.87 -13.73 -12.36
N GLN A 18 1.85 -14.41 -11.83
CA GLN A 18 0.48 -13.93 -11.93
C GLN A 18 0.37 -12.61 -11.13
N PRO A 19 -0.35 -11.62 -11.65
CA PRO A 19 -0.63 -10.41 -10.90
C PRO A 19 -1.41 -10.75 -9.64
N GLN A 20 -1.04 -10.13 -8.53
CA GLN A 20 -1.65 -10.36 -7.21
C GLN A 20 -2.15 -9.04 -6.61
N GLN A 21 -3.12 -9.16 -5.71
CA GLN A 21 -3.54 -8.08 -4.84
C GLN A 21 -2.75 -8.15 -3.52
N LEU A 22 -2.23 -7.00 -3.08
CA LEU A 22 -1.63 -6.83 -1.77
C LEU A 22 -2.58 -6.03 -0.88
N ALA A 23 -2.97 -6.58 0.26
CA ALA A 23 -3.70 -5.87 1.31
C ALA A 23 -2.72 -5.50 2.44
N ILE A 24 -2.19 -4.29 2.38
CA ILE A 24 -1.14 -3.79 3.26
C ILE A 24 -1.78 -3.09 4.45
N GLY A 25 -1.85 -3.77 5.59
CA GLY A 25 -2.38 -3.22 6.84
C GLY A 25 -1.54 -2.04 7.32
N ILE A 26 -2.18 -0.90 7.59
CA ILE A 26 -1.47 0.28 8.07
C ILE A 26 -0.94 0.08 9.47
N SER A 27 -1.62 -0.68 10.32
CA SER A 27 -1.18 -1.03 11.67
C SER A 27 0.24 -1.59 11.76
N GLY A 28 0.65 -2.39 10.77
CA GLY A 28 1.98 -3.00 10.73
C GLY A 28 3.00 -2.30 9.81
N ASN A 29 2.53 -1.44 8.89
CA ASN A 29 3.36 -0.87 7.82
C ASN A 29 3.29 0.66 7.75
N GLY A 30 2.44 1.30 8.56
CA GLY A 30 2.25 2.74 8.60
C GLY A 30 3.01 3.41 9.73
N TYR A 31 3.47 4.64 9.49
CA TYR A 31 4.19 5.46 10.46
C TYR A 31 3.80 6.92 10.30
N VAL A 32 3.61 7.63 11.41
CA VAL A 32 3.49 9.09 11.39
C VAL A 32 4.89 9.66 11.24
N THR A 33 5.23 10.15 10.05
CA THR A 33 6.57 10.62 9.70
C THR A 33 6.74 12.14 9.81
N ARG A 34 5.61 12.88 9.88
CA ARG A 34 5.60 14.33 10.09
C ARG A 34 4.41 14.72 10.97
N GLN A 35 4.60 15.67 11.89
CA GLN A 35 3.59 16.14 12.86
C GLN A 35 2.96 14.97 13.64
N GLN A 36 3.79 14.34 14.48
CA GLN A 36 3.47 13.07 15.14
C GLN A 36 2.22 13.11 16.02
N ASP A 37 1.87 14.27 16.57
CA ASP A 37 0.69 14.42 17.44
C ASP A 37 -0.63 14.54 16.64
N GLY A 38 -0.57 14.60 15.31
CA GLY A 38 -1.74 14.86 14.46
C GLY A 38 -2.48 13.61 13.98
N ALA A 39 -1.98 12.41 14.26
CA ALA A 39 -2.61 11.12 13.95
C ALA A 39 -2.02 10.02 14.84
N GLN A 40 -2.73 8.91 14.95
CA GLN A 40 -2.26 7.71 15.64
C GLN A 40 -2.33 6.49 14.74
N ILE A 41 -1.31 5.63 14.83
CA ILE A 41 -1.38 4.29 14.24
C ILE A 41 -1.78 3.32 15.34
N THR A 42 -2.91 2.68 15.14
CA THR A 42 -3.50 1.69 16.05
C THR A 42 -3.50 0.30 15.40
N GLU A 43 -3.92 -0.73 16.13
CA GLU A 43 -4.15 -2.05 15.56
C GLU A 43 -5.18 -2.06 14.40
N ASN A 44 -6.06 -1.04 14.35
CA ASN A 44 -7.08 -0.86 13.34
C ASN A 44 -6.67 0.09 12.20
N GLY A 45 -5.44 0.56 12.16
CA GLY A 45 -4.94 1.51 11.16
C GLY A 45 -4.81 2.94 11.68
N ILE A 46 -5.03 3.93 10.81
CA ILE A 46 -4.99 5.35 11.18
C ILE A 46 -6.26 5.70 11.97
N ALA A 47 -6.06 6.34 13.12
CA ALA A 47 -7.12 6.91 13.95
C ALA A 47 -6.72 8.32 14.43
N HIS A 48 -7.72 9.10 14.90
CA HIS A 48 -7.51 10.45 15.45
C HIS A 48 -6.66 11.37 14.55
N TRP A 49 -6.84 11.24 13.24
CA TRP A 49 -6.12 12.07 12.29
C TRP A 49 -6.78 13.44 12.16
N THR A 50 -6.21 14.44 12.84
CA THR A 50 -6.81 15.77 13.02
C THR A 50 -6.05 16.89 12.33
N ASN A 51 -4.73 16.74 12.15
CA ASN A 51 -3.87 17.80 11.65
C ASN A 51 -3.53 17.60 10.16
N PRO A 52 -3.83 18.58 9.26
CA PRO A 52 -3.52 18.48 7.83
C PRO A 52 -2.02 18.44 7.51
N GLU A 53 -1.16 18.93 8.43
CA GLU A 53 0.29 18.88 8.26
C GLU A 53 0.88 17.50 8.57
N THR A 54 0.08 16.61 9.16
CA THR A 54 0.50 15.25 9.47
C THR A 54 0.65 14.44 8.20
N ILE A 55 1.79 13.76 8.06
CA ILE A 55 2.04 12.78 7.01
C ILE A 55 2.11 11.39 7.65
N VAL A 56 1.26 10.50 7.16
CA VAL A 56 1.35 9.06 7.43
C VAL A 56 1.98 8.39 6.23
N SER A 57 3.11 7.72 6.44
CA SER A 57 3.84 7.00 5.40
C SER A 57 3.66 5.50 5.57
N ILE A 58 3.31 4.82 4.48
CA ILE A 58 3.10 3.37 4.42
C ILE A 58 4.26 2.76 3.64
N TYR A 59 4.90 1.72 4.20
CA TYR A 59 6.07 1.08 3.60
C TYR A 59 5.81 -0.40 3.32
N PHE A 60 6.25 -0.84 2.14
CA PHE A 60 6.33 -2.24 1.75
C PHE A 60 7.48 -2.44 0.76
N TYR A 61 7.91 -3.69 0.57
CA TYR A 61 9.04 -4.00 -0.31
C TYR A 61 8.58 -4.83 -1.51
N LEU A 62 9.05 -4.45 -2.71
CA LEU A 62 8.82 -5.18 -3.95
C LEU A 62 10.15 -5.70 -4.50
N HIS A 63 10.17 -6.96 -4.94
CA HIS A 63 11.36 -7.60 -5.48
C HIS A 63 11.59 -7.31 -6.96
N GLN A 64 10.64 -6.68 -7.65
CA GLN A 64 10.74 -6.31 -9.06
C GLN A 64 9.87 -5.09 -9.39
N PRO A 65 10.15 -4.39 -10.51
CA PRO A 65 9.30 -3.32 -11.03
C PRO A 65 7.90 -3.83 -11.35
N THR A 66 6.89 -2.98 -11.14
CA THR A 66 5.50 -3.27 -11.47
C THR A 66 4.69 -2.01 -11.57
N THR A 67 3.58 -2.05 -12.30
CA THR A 67 2.50 -1.07 -12.19
C THR A 67 1.48 -1.62 -11.19
N ALA A 68 0.94 -0.77 -10.34
CA ALA A 68 -0.08 -1.16 -9.38
C ALA A 68 -1.22 -0.14 -9.36
N ASP A 69 -2.45 -0.63 -9.26
CA ASP A 69 -3.63 0.18 -9.02
C ASP A 69 -3.87 0.25 -7.52
N LEU A 70 -3.83 1.48 -6.97
CA LEU A 70 -3.99 1.72 -5.55
C LEU A 70 -5.44 2.02 -5.19
N SER A 71 -5.84 1.50 -4.03
CA SER A 71 -7.06 1.91 -3.33
C SER A 71 -6.84 1.89 -1.82
N LEU A 72 -7.72 2.56 -1.09
CA LEU A 72 -7.72 2.61 0.37
C LEU A 72 -8.96 1.90 0.90
N TYR A 73 -8.80 1.06 1.92
CA TYR A 73 -9.92 0.57 2.70
C TYR A 73 -10.12 1.49 3.90
N ALA A 74 -11.08 2.40 3.76
CA ALA A 74 -11.23 3.58 4.60
C ALA A 74 -12.68 3.98 4.81
N LYS A 75 -12.91 4.84 5.81
CA LYS A 75 -14.15 5.58 6.05
C LYS A 75 -13.84 7.02 6.46
N GLY A 76 -14.80 7.92 6.26
CA GLY A 76 -14.69 9.32 6.67
C GLY A 76 -15.33 10.27 5.66
N HIS A 77 -15.29 11.57 5.97
CA HIS A 77 -15.78 12.66 5.14
C HIS A 77 -14.68 13.72 5.02
N SER A 78 -13.80 13.54 4.04
CA SER A 78 -12.62 14.40 3.87
C SER A 78 -12.02 14.25 2.48
N GLU A 79 -11.15 15.18 2.17
CA GLU A 79 -10.26 15.12 1.01
C GLU A 79 -8.83 14.89 1.49
N ILE A 80 -8.16 13.89 0.95
CA ILE A 80 -6.78 13.55 1.29
C ILE A 80 -5.92 13.46 0.03
N LYS A 81 -4.63 13.74 0.20
CA LYS A 81 -3.62 13.53 -0.83
C LYS A 81 -2.89 12.21 -0.58
N VAL A 82 -2.79 11.39 -1.61
CA VAL A 82 -1.99 10.16 -1.64
C VAL A 82 -0.83 10.39 -2.59
N SER A 83 0.41 10.15 -2.15
CA SER A 83 1.61 10.46 -2.96
C SER A 83 2.55 9.27 -3.05
N TYR A 84 3.14 9.09 -4.24
CA TYR A 84 4.24 8.19 -4.52
C TYR A 84 5.32 8.93 -5.33
N GLY A 85 6.46 9.23 -4.71
CA GLY A 85 7.48 10.06 -5.34
C GLY A 85 6.93 11.43 -5.77
N GLN A 86 6.93 11.69 -7.06
CA GLN A 86 6.39 12.92 -7.65
C GLN A 86 4.92 12.80 -8.09
N GLN A 87 4.37 11.59 -8.11
CA GLN A 87 2.97 11.37 -8.41
C GLN A 87 2.10 11.65 -7.19
N SER A 88 0.97 12.31 -7.37
CA SER A 88 0.00 12.53 -6.31
C SER A 88 -1.42 12.45 -6.84
N PHE A 89 -2.31 11.97 -5.97
CA PHE A 89 -3.72 11.78 -6.23
C PHE A 89 -4.51 12.45 -5.11
N THR A 90 -5.59 13.11 -5.47
CA THR A 90 -6.59 13.60 -4.52
C THR A 90 -7.69 12.56 -4.39
N VAL A 91 -8.00 12.17 -3.18
CA VAL A 91 -8.98 11.13 -2.86
C VAL A 91 -10.04 11.69 -1.93
N ASN A 92 -11.31 11.54 -2.31
CA ASN A 92 -12.45 11.92 -1.49
C ASN A 92 -12.97 10.72 -0.71
N LEU A 93 -12.90 10.81 0.62
CA LEU A 93 -13.57 9.88 1.54
C LEU A 93 -14.99 10.38 1.76
N GLN A 94 -16.00 9.56 1.46
CA GLN A 94 -17.41 9.92 1.56
C GLN A 94 -18.25 8.74 2.04
N SER A 95 -17.85 8.09 3.14
CA SER A 95 -18.55 6.94 3.67
C SER A 95 -18.44 6.87 5.18
N ASP A 96 -19.55 6.57 5.85
CA ASP A 96 -19.61 6.28 7.28
C ASP A 96 -19.08 4.87 7.60
N ASP A 97 -19.12 3.97 6.60
CA ASP A 97 -18.63 2.61 6.71
C ASP A 97 -17.32 2.43 5.94
N TYR A 98 -16.51 1.45 6.39
CA TYR A 98 -15.31 1.08 5.67
C TYR A 98 -15.65 0.54 4.28
N THR A 99 -15.10 1.20 3.26
CA THR A 99 -15.25 0.81 1.86
C THR A 99 -13.93 0.95 1.11
N GLN A 100 -13.80 0.26 0.01
CA GLN A 100 -12.64 0.37 -0.86
C GLN A 100 -12.81 1.60 -1.79
N ILE A 101 -11.91 2.56 -1.63
CA ILE A 101 -11.93 3.84 -2.35
C ILE A 101 -10.75 3.87 -3.30
N PRO A 102 -10.97 3.99 -4.62
CA PRO A 102 -9.88 4.02 -5.60
C PRO A 102 -9.01 5.27 -5.44
N VAL A 103 -7.72 5.11 -5.63
CA VAL A 103 -6.72 6.19 -5.62
C VAL A 103 -6.23 6.49 -7.03
N GLY A 104 -5.67 5.50 -7.72
CA GLY A 104 -5.09 5.62 -9.05
C GLY A 104 -3.95 4.64 -9.28
N SER A 105 -3.38 4.66 -10.48
CA SER A 105 -2.30 3.77 -10.87
C SER A 105 -0.94 4.42 -10.65
N ILE A 106 0.01 3.67 -10.11
CA ILE A 106 1.41 4.08 -9.94
C ILE A 106 2.35 3.16 -10.74
N ASP A 107 3.43 3.73 -11.25
CA ASP A 107 4.48 3.00 -11.96
C ASP A 107 5.73 2.88 -11.08
N ILE A 108 5.95 1.69 -10.52
CA ILE A 108 7.08 1.39 -9.64
C ILE A 108 8.21 0.84 -10.49
N ARG A 109 9.17 1.71 -10.85
CA ARG A 109 10.20 1.43 -11.85
C ARG A 109 11.37 0.61 -11.36
N GLN A 110 11.53 0.47 -10.05
CA GLN A 110 12.66 -0.23 -9.45
C GLN A 110 12.19 -1.13 -8.30
N ALA A 111 12.86 -2.26 -8.14
CA ALA A 111 12.74 -3.09 -6.96
C ALA A 111 13.23 -2.31 -5.72
N GLY A 112 12.64 -2.55 -4.56
CA GLY A 112 13.03 -1.91 -3.33
C GLY A 112 11.86 -1.54 -2.44
N TYR A 113 12.11 -0.67 -1.47
CA TYR A 113 11.08 -0.12 -0.62
C TYR A 113 10.22 0.88 -1.37
N VAL A 114 8.92 0.66 -1.30
CA VAL A 114 7.88 1.58 -1.76
C VAL A 114 7.38 2.35 -0.56
N ARG A 115 7.27 3.67 -0.69
CA ARG A 115 6.69 4.56 0.31
C ARG A 115 5.52 5.28 -0.30
N ILE A 116 4.36 5.14 0.33
CA ILE A 116 3.14 5.89 0.00
C ILE A 116 2.84 6.84 1.14
N ASP A 117 2.70 8.12 0.83
CA ASP A 117 2.40 9.16 1.81
C ASP A 117 0.93 9.57 1.73
N LEU A 118 0.28 9.68 2.89
CA LEU A 118 -1.06 10.19 3.08
C LEU A 118 -0.99 11.51 3.81
N GLN A 119 -1.68 12.55 3.31
CA GLN A 119 -1.77 13.87 3.91
C GLN A 119 -3.20 14.41 3.81
N GLY A 120 -3.73 15.02 4.86
CA GLY A 120 -5.03 15.68 4.85
C GLY A 120 -5.02 16.95 3.99
N ILE A 121 -6.12 17.22 3.29
CA ILE A 121 -6.36 18.47 2.54
C ILE A 121 -7.50 19.25 3.21
N SER A 122 -8.69 18.65 3.27
CA SER A 122 -9.88 19.25 3.88
C SER A 122 -10.73 18.16 4.55
N LYS A 123 -11.57 18.53 5.52
CA LYS A 123 -12.44 17.61 6.23
C LYS A 123 -13.73 18.29 6.69
N ASP A 124 -14.82 17.49 6.74
CA ASP A 124 -16.14 17.91 7.19
C ASP A 124 -16.40 17.46 8.64
N GLY A 125 -15.47 17.59 9.51
CA GLY A 125 -15.58 17.14 10.89
C GLY A 125 -14.26 17.21 11.62
N ASP A 126 -14.14 16.48 12.73
CA ASP A 126 -12.97 16.57 13.60
C ASP A 126 -11.75 15.84 13.04
N THR A 127 -11.96 14.80 12.20
CA THR A 127 -10.88 13.95 11.68
C THR A 127 -10.90 13.83 10.15
N PHE A 128 -9.76 13.48 9.57
CA PHE A 128 -9.64 13.11 8.14
C PHE A 128 -10.15 11.70 7.84
N GLY A 129 -10.67 10.98 8.85
CA GLY A 129 -11.18 9.63 8.70
C GLY A 129 -10.26 8.56 9.29
N GLU A 130 -10.66 7.32 9.08
CA GLU A 130 -9.93 6.14 9.51
C GLU A 130 -9.56 5.30 8.29
N ILE A 131 -8.30 4.87 8.21
CA ILE A 131 -7.79 4.08 7.08
C ILE A 131 -7.15 2.81 7.63
N LYS A 132 -7.67 1.64 7.23
CA LYS A 132 -7.19 0.33 7.70
C LYS A 132 -6.08 -0.22 6.82
N GLN A 133 -6.25 -0.12 5.50
CA GLN A 133 -5.36 -0.79 4.54
C GLN A 133 -5.11 0.08 3.32
N LEU A 134 -3.90 -0.03 2.80
CA LEU A 134 -3.59 0.27 1.42
C LEU A 134 -3.71 -1.02 0.61
N ILE A 135 -4.48 -0.99 -0.46
CA ILE A 135 -4.65 -2.11 -1.38
C ILE A 135 -3.91 -1.77 -2.66
N ALA A 136 -3.05 -2.68 -3.11
CA ALA A 136 -2.34 -2.57 -4.38
C ALA A 136 -2.68 -3.77 -5.26
N ASP A 137 -3.40 -3.50 -6.34
CA ASP A 137 -3.83 -4.51 -7.32
C ASP A 137 -2.82 -4.63 -8.47
N HIS A 138 -2.85 -5.76 -9.16
CA HIS A 138 -2.03 -6.08 -10.33
C HIS A 138 -0.52 -6.11 -10.07
N VAL A 139 -0.10 -6.22 -8.80
CA VAL A 139 1.31 -6.31 -8.44
C VAL A 139 1.92 -7.61 -8.96
N LYS A 140 3.05 -7.50 -9.65
CA LYS A 140 3.80 -8.64 -10.17
C LYS A 140 4.95 -9.00 -9.22
N GLY A 141 5.23 -10.29 -9.11
CA GLY A 141 6.37 -10.80 -8.37
C GLY A 141 6.17 -10.83 -6.86
N LYS A 142 7.28 -11.05 -6.16
CA LYS A 142 7.30 -11.20 -4.70
C LYS A 142 7.26 -9.84 -4.00
N SER A 143 6.55 -9.78 -2.88
CA SER A 143 6.46 -8.63 -2.00
C SER A 143 6.69 -9.02 -0.55
N ASN A 144 7.22 -8.10 0.26
CA ASN A 144 7.35 -8.27 1.70
C ASN A 144 6.69 -7.07 2.40
N TYR A 145 5.84 -7.35 3.35
CA TYR A 145 5.21 -6.39 4.27
C TYR A 145 4.72 -7.14 5.51
N VAL A 146 4.47 -6.42 6.59
CA VAL A 146 3.92 -7.00 7.82
C VAL A 146 2.47 -7.37 7.56
N LYS A 147 2.14 -8.64 7.59
CA LYS A 147 0.79 -9.15 7.24
C LYS A 147 -0.20 -9.03 8.38
N ASP A 148 0.26 -9.20 9.61
CA ASP A 148 -0.56 -9.14 10.81
C ASP A 148 0.07 -8.17 11.82
N PHE A 149 -0.78 -7.42 12.54
CA PHE A 149 -0.32 -6.55 13.62
C PHE A 149 0.40 -7.33 14.73
N SER A 150 0.02 -8.57 14.99
CA SER A 150 0.67 -9.45 15.96
C SER A 150 2.13 -9.75 15.62
N ASP A 151 2.50 -9.68 14.34
CA ASP A 151 3.90 -9.84 13.89
C ASP A 151 4.78 -8.63 14.24
N TYR A 152 4.16 -7.56 14.76
CA TYR A 152 4.79 -6.26 15.01
C TYR A 152 5.27 -6.08 16.46
N TRP A 153 5.28 -7.11 17.29
CA TRP A 153 5.65 -7.02 18.70
C TRP A 153 7.05 -6.39 18.90
N GLY A 154 7.05 -5.16 19.47
CA GLY A 154 8.26 -4.47 19.94
C GLY A 154 8.95 -3.54 18.93
N ARG A 155 8.42 -3.33 17.72
CA ARG A 155 9.02 -2.38 16.77
C ARG A 155 8.40 -0.99 16.90
N ARG A 156 9.16 -0.07 17.45
CA ARG A 156 8.81 1.36 17.46
C ARG A 156 9.68 2.07 16.40
N GLY A 157 9.08 2.41 15.27
CA GLY A 157 9.74 3.13 14.16
C GLY A 157 10.15 2.24 12.99
N PRO A 158 10.52 2.83 11.84
CA PRO A 158 10.91 2.10 10.65
C PRO A 158 12.15 1.26 10.93
N SER A 159 12.01 -0.07 10.85
CA SER A 159 13.16 -0.97 10.89
C SER A 159 13.83 -0.92 9.53
N VAL A 160 14.88 -0.12 9.40
CA VAL A 160 15.78 -0.19 8.27
C VAL A 160 16.71 -1.37 8.54
N HIS A 161 16.47 -2.49 7.89
CA HIS A 161 17.49 -3.52 7.77
C HIS A 161 18.44 -3.11 6.66
N LEU A 162 19.62 -2.68 7.04
CA LEU A 162 20.77 -2.49 6.14
C LEU A 162 21.31 -3.85 5.69
#